data_ef9a430c24fbaa3152e274f754a55a74
#
_entry.id   ef9a430c24fbaa3152e274f754a55a74
#
_cell.length_a   1.000
_cell.length_b   1.000
_cell.length_c   1.000
_cell.angle_alpha   90.00
_cell.angle_beta   90.00
_cell.angle_gamma   90.00
#
_symmetry.space_group_name_H-M   'P 1'
#
loop_
_entity.id
_entity.type
_entity.pdbx_description
1 polymer ?
#
loop_
_entity_poly.entity_id
_entity_poly.type
_entity_poly.pdbx_seq_one_letter_code
_entity_poly.pdbx_strand_id
1 'polypeptide(L)'
;YCEWIRSKSVEPTNLPAKRLNETSGEDKPQIFRTLRNIDLNLLTIFEAVYVHKGIVNAAKILNLTPSAISQSIQKLRAIFPDPLFIRKGQGVTPTAYATHLHEYISQGLESILGALDLTGSYDKQRTITIGTSPSVGVLVMPAIYQAVKQHAPQLLIRNVPVTDPETQLAQFQTDLIIDGNSFTARALGHNVLYTDTLALVCRQAHPALSAPLTPENLRHYEHATFMSEGQGQDPLRQRIDELFPDRPISFSSYNMFTLAALIGSSDLLCIMPVRLFTLLQKCWPLESIPLSQLTTESIEISL
;
A
#
# COMPACT_ATOMS: atom_id res chain seq x y z
N TYR A 1 -17.19 13.76 25.21
CA TYR A 1 -16.63 13.16 23.97
C TYR A 1 -16.31 11.67 24.13
N CYS A 2 -16.21 11.12 25.35
CA CYS A 2 -15.92 9.71 25.61
C CYS A 2 -17.14 8.76 25.64
N GLU A 3 -18.36 9.27 25.69
CA GLU A 3 -19.57 8.42 25.78
C GLU A 3 -20.17 8.01 24.43
N TRP A 4 -19.77 8.66 23.32
CA TRP A 4 -20.31 8.37 21.99
C TRP A 4 -19.71 7.11 21.33
N ILE A 5 -18.59 6.60 21.82
CA ILE A 5 -17.87 5.45 21.25
C ILE A 5 -18.44 4.09 21.70
N ARG A 6 -19.32 4.03 22.72
CA ARG A 6 -19.81 2.77 23.30
C ARG A 6 -21.12 2.20 22.70
N SER A 7 -21.74 2.81 21.72
CA SER A 7 -23.09 2.40 21.32
C SER A 7 -23.29 1.97 19.86
N LYS A 8 -22.25 1.55 19.13
CA LYS A 8 -22.45 0.86 17.84
C LYS A 8 -21.45 -0.28 17.66
N SER A 9 -21.76 -1.42 18.31
CA SER A 9 -21.31 -2.73 17.85
C SER A 9 -22.12 -3.12 16.62
N VAL A 10 -21.61 -2.79 15.42
CA VAL A 10 -22.09 -3.41 14.18
C VAL A 10 -21.34 -4.74 14.08
N GLU A 11 -22.05 -5.85 14.24
CA GLU A 11 -21.51 -7.17 13.96
C GLU A 11 -21.04 -7.23 12.51
N PRO A 12 -19.81 -7.71 12.24
CA PRO A 12 -19.38 -7.93 10.87
C PRO A 12 -20.17 -9.10 10.29
N THR A 13 -20.99 -8.84 9.29
CA THR A 13 -21.57 -9.87 8.44
C THR A 13 -20.44 -10.68 7.82
N ASN A 14 -20.28 -11.91 8.27
CA ASN A 14 -19.39 -12.91 7.73
C ASN A 14 -19.79 -13.23 6.28
N LEU A 15 -19.18 -12.56 5.33
CA LEU A 15 -19.08 -13.01 3.93
C LEU A 15 -17.73 -13.73 3.79
N PRO A 16 -17.69 -14.99 3.36
CA PRO A 16 -16.44 -15.70 3.14
C PRO A 16 -15.82 -15.20 1.83
N ALA A 17 -15.07 -14.10 1.93
CA ALA A 17 -14.09 -13.78 0.91
C ALA A 17 -12.90 -14.74 1.10
N LYS A 18 -13.01 -15.98 0.62
CA LYS A 18 -11.85 -16.81 0.37
C LYS A 18 -11.00 -16.09 -0.67
N ARG A 19 -9.90 -15.51 -0.21
CA ARG A 19 -8.90 -14.91 -1.10
C ARG A 19 -8.34 -16.02 -1.99
N LEU A 20 -8.30 -15.78 -3.29
CA LEU A 20 -7.72 -16.69 -4.30
C LEU A 20 -6.23 -17.04 -4.03
N ASN A 21 -5.60 -16.38 -3.07
CA ASN A 21 -4.19 -16.54 -2.71
C ASN A 21 -3.89 -17.61 -1.66
N GLU A 22 -4.90 -18.21 -1.02
CA GLU A 22 -4.69 -19.32 -0.06
C GLU A 22 -4.83 -20.69 -0.70
N THR A 23 -4.94 -20.76 -2.03
CA THR A 23 -5.08 -22.04 -2.73
C THR A 23 -3.72 -22.69 -2.90
N SER A 24 -3.51 -23.81 -2.18
CA SER A 24 -2.46 -24.79 -2.45
C SER A 24 -2.50 -25.21 -3.94
N GLY A 25 -1.37 -25.65 -4.48
CA GLY A 25 -1.24 -25.98 -5.92
C GLY A 25 -2.29 -26.92 -6.50
N GLU A 26 -3.11 -27.57 -5.66
CA GLU A 26 -4.23 -28.46 -6.03
C GLU A 26 -5.50 -27.69 -6.46
N ASP A 27 -5.66 -26.42 -6.08
CA ASP A 27 -6.86 -25.62 -6.39
C ASP A 27 -6.82 -24.92 -7.76
N LYS A 28 -5.65 -24.79 -8.39
CA LYS A 28 -5.50 -24.17 -9.72
C LYS A 28 -6.37 -24.80 -10.81
N PRO A 29 -6.50 -26.15 -10.91
CA PRO A 29 -7.39 -26.77 -11.87
C PRO A 29 -8.87 -26.41 -11.67
N GLN A 30 -9.28 -26.14 -10.43
CA GLN A 30 -10.65 -25.81 -10.08
C GLN A 30 -11.00 -24.37 -10.48
N ILE A 31 -10.05 -23.43 -10.38
CA ILE A 31 -10.19 -22.05 -10.84
C ILE A 31 -10.47 -22.01 -12.35
N PHE A 32 -9.69 -22.73 -13.14
CA PHE A 32 -9.91 -22.81 -14.60
C PHE A 32 -11.26 -23.45 -14.97
N ARG A 33 -11.72 -24.43 -14.22
CA ARG A 33 -13.05 -25.04 -14.42
C ARG A 33 -14.16 -24.03 -14.12
N THR A 34 -14.03 -23.25 -13.06
CA THR A 34 -14.98 -22.18 -12.68
C THR A 34 -15.02 -21.09 -13.75
N LEU A 35 -13.86 -20.57 -14.17
CA LEU A 35 -13.79 -19.54 -15.21
C LEU A 35 -14.28 -20.00 -16.56
N ARG A 36 -14.06 -21.26 -16.93
CA ARG A 36 -14.58 -21.84 -18.18
C ARG A 36 -16.12 -21.83 -18.26
N ASN A 37 -16.80 -21.91 -17.13
CA ASN A 37 -18.25 -21.92 -17.05
C ASN A 37 -18.89 -20.51 -17.01
N ILE A 38 -18.07 -19.47 -16.94
CA ILE A 38 -18.51 -18.07 -16.91
C ILE A 38 -18.15 -17.44 -18.26
N ASP A 39 -19.15 -16.89 -18.94
CA ASP A 39 -18.91 -16.04 -20.12
C ASP A 39 -18.30 -14.70 -19.66
N LEU A 40 -17.01 -14.52 -19.84
CA LEU A 40 -16.28 -13.32 -19.41
C LEU A 40 -16.77 -12.05 -20.11
N ASN A 41 -17.43 -12.15 -21.28
CA ASN A 41 -18.04 -11.00 -21.93
C ASN A 41 -19.16 -10.38 -21.08
N LEU A 42 -19.78 -11.16 -20.20
CA LEU A 42 -20.78 -10.65 -19.26
C LEU A 42 -20.18 -9.62 -18.28
N LEU A 43 -18.91 -9.77 -17.93
CA LEU A 43 -18.20 -8.82 -17.05
C LEU A 43 -17.98 -7.47 -17.75
N THR A 44 -17.66 -7.48 -19.04
CA THR A 44 -17.55 -6.25 -19.84
C THR A 44 -18.91 -5.55 -19.95
N ILE A 45 -19.99 -6.31 -20.09
CA ILE A 45 -21.36 -5.76 -20.12
C ILE A 45 -21.74 -5.17 -18.76
N PHE A 46 -21.41 -5.87 -17.67
CA PHE A 46 -21.62 -5.35 -16.32
C PHE A 46 -20.92 -4.00 -16.13
N GLU A 47 -19.65 -3.92 -16.50
CA GLU A 47 -18.84 -2.71 -16.38
C GLU A 47 -19.43 -1.55 -17.19
N ALA A 48 -19.84 -1.79 -18.43
CA ALA A 48 -20.47 -0.79 -19.27
C ALA A 48 -21.79 -0.26 -18.66
N VAL A 49 -22.63 -1.15 -18.08
CA VAL A 49 -23.88 -0.73 -17.40
C VAL A 49 -23.58 0.06 -16.13
N TYR A 50 -22.55 -0.34 -15.38
CA TYR A 50 -22.13 0.34 -14.15
C TYR A 50 -21.63 1.77 -14.42
N VAL A 51 -20.68 1.92 -15.33
CA VAL A 51 -20.06 3.20 -15.68
C VAL A 51 -21.06 4.17 -16.32
N HIS A 52 -21.85 3.69 -17.27
CA HIS A 52 -22.78 4.52 -18.02
C HIS A 52 -24.19 4.63 -17.39
N LYS A 53 -24.39 4.04 -16.20
CA LYS A 53 -25.58 4.13 -15.35
C LYS A 53 -26.90 3.82 -16.08
N GLY A 54 -26.85 2.94 -17.10
CA GLY A 54 -28.03 2.62 -17.87
C GLY A 54 -27.84 1.56 -18.95
N ILE A 55 -28.88 0.74 -19.15
CA ILE A 55 -28.89 -0.33 -20.17
C ILE A 55 -28.80 0.24 -21.59
N VAL A 56 -29.53 1.33 -21.86
CA VAL A 56 -29.55 1.96 -23.19
C VAL A 56 -28.20 2.59 -23.52
N ASN A 57 -27.57 3.23 -22.54
CA ASN A 57 -26.26 3.85 -22.74
C ASN A 57 -25.18 2.78 -22.96
N ALA A 58 -25.16 1.73 -22.15
CA ALA A 58 -24.26 0.59 -22.33
C ALA A 58 -24.43 -0.07 -23.70
N ALA A 59 -25.69 -0.24 -24.16
CA ALA A 59 -26.01 -0.81 -25.46
C ALA A 59 -25.39 0.02 -26.61
N LYS A 60 -25.46 1.34 -26.53
CA LYS A 60 -24.85 2.25 -27.52
C LYS A 60 -23.31 2.10 -27.55
N ILE A 61 -22.67 2.07 -26.38
CA ILE A 61 -21.21 1.97 -26.26
C ILE A 61 -20.70 0.63 -26.80
N LEU A 62 -21.39 -0.46 -26.46
CA LEU A 62 -21.00 -1.81 -26.87
C LEU A 62 -21.50 -2.21 -28.25
N ASN A 63 -22.22 -1.33 -28.95
CA ASN A 63 -22.86 -1.61 -30.24
C ASN A 63 -23.78 -2.86 -30.18
N LEU A 64 -24.56 -2.96 -29.11
CA LEU A 64 -25.51 -4.04 -28.83
C LEU A 64 -26.93 -3.49 -28.71
N THR A 65 -27.93 -4.39 -28.72
CA THR A 65 -29.30 -3.98 -28.43
C THR A 65 -29.57 -3.88 -26.93
N PRO A 66 -30.47 -2.99 -26.46
CA PRO A 66 -30.85 -2.94 -25.05
C PRO A 66 -31.40 -4.27 -24.53
N SER A 67 -32.06 -5.05 -25.38
CA SER A 67 -32.55 -6.40 -25.05
C SER A 67 -31.39 -7.35 -24.76
N ALA A 68 -30.32 -7.33 -25.58
CA ALA A 68 -29.13 -8.16 -25.37
C ALA A 68 -28.43 -7.80 -24.05
N ILE A 69 -28.27 -6.52 -23.74
CA ILE A 69 -27.71 -6.07 -22.45
C ILE A 69 -28.60 -6.57 -21.29
N SER A 70 -29.92 -6.43 -21.39
CA SER A 70 -30.85 -6.89 -20.35
C SER A 70 -30.75 -8.40 -20.11
N GLN A 71 -30.64 -9.20 -21.17
CA GLN A 71 -30.46 -10.65 -21.07
C GLN A 71 -29.11 -11.01 -20.42
N SER A 72 -28.05 -10.28 -20.74
CA SER A 72 -26.73 -10.46 -20.12
C SER A 72 -26.73 -10.16 -18.63
N ILE A 73 -27.41 -9.08 -18.21
CA ILE A 73 -27.61 -8.78 -16.79
C ILE A 73 -28.44 -9.87 -16.09
N GLN A 74 -29.44 -10.45 -16.77
CA GLN A 74 -30.18 -11.59 -16.22
C GLN A 74 -29.28 -12.83 -16.02
N LYS A 75 -28.37 -13.12 -16.95
CA LYS A 75 -27.39 -14.19 -16.80
C LYS A 75 -26.44 -13.95 -15.62
N LEU A 76 -26.00 -12.70 -15.43
CA LEU A 76 -25.16 -12.32 -14.27
C LEU A 76 -25.88 -12.51 -12.94
N ARG A 77 -27.18 -12.22 -12.89
CA ARG A 77 -28.02 -12.47 -11.70
C ARG A 77 -28.19 -13.95 -11.38
N ALA A 78 -28.01 -14.82 -12.33
CA ALA A 78 -27.98 -16.27 -12.07
C ALA A 78 -26.63 -16.73 -11.49
N ILE A 79 -25.56 -15.98 -11.70
CA ILE A 79 -24.22 -16.26 -11.19
C ILE A 79 -24.02 -15.64 -9.80
N PHE A 80 -24.46 -14.40 -9.63
CA PHE A 80 -24.26 -13.64 -8.40
C PHE A 80 -25.57 -13.56 -7.58
N PRO A 81 -25.51 -13.75 -6.26
CA PRO A 81 -26.71 -13.76 -5.40
C PRO A 81 -27.22 -12.32 -5.10
N ASP A 82 -27.30 -11.47 -6.13
CA ASP A 82 -27.65 -10.06 -6.00
C ASP A 82 -28.32 -9.54 -7.27
N PRO A 83 -29.32 -8.63 -7.20
CA PRO A 83 -29.93 -8.02 -8.37
C PRO A 83 -28.98 -7.12 -9.16
N LEU A 84 -27.80 -6.77 -8.66
CA LEU A 84 -26.73 -5.95 -9.21
C LEU A 84 -27.15 -4.50 -9.51
N PHE A 85 -28.28 -4.32 -10.19
CA PHE A 85 -28.78 -3.01 -10.58
C PHE A 85 -30.27 -2.87 -10.26
N ILE A 86 -30.63 -1.77 -9.61
CA ILE A 86 -31.99 -1.39 -9.26
C ILE A 86 -32.46 -0.30 -10.23
N ARG A 87 -33.65 -0.42 -10.75
CA ARG A 87 -34.24 0.56 -11.66
C ARG A 87 -34.52 1.88 -10.91
N LYS A 88 -34.05 3.02 -11.44
CA LYS A 88 -34.27 4.33 -10.87
C LYS A 88 -34.54 5.33 -12.00
N GLY A 89 -35.80 5.73 -12.14
CA GLY A 89 -36.23 6.61 -13.26
C GLY A 89 -35.95 5.95 -14.62
N GLN A 90 -35.24 6.66 -15.50
CA GLN A 90 -34.85 6.17 -16.82
C GLN A 90 -33.53 5.40 -16.83
N GLY A 91 -32.84 5.27 -15.68
CA GLY A 91 -31.56 4.62 -15.54
C GLY A 91 -31.57 3.47 -14.54
N VAL A 92 -30.37 3.05 -14.14
CA VAL A 92 -30.16 2.06 -13.09
C VAL A 92 -29.19 2.59 -12.04
N THR A 93 -29.36 2.15 -10.79
CA THR A 93 -28.45 2.40 -9.68
C THR A 93 -27.85 1.06 -9.26
N PRO A 94 -26.51 0.95 -9.12
CA PRO A 94 -25.88 -0.26 -8.62
C PRO A 94 -26.24 -0.51 -7.16
N THR A 95 -26.29 -1.79 -6.78
CA THR A 95 -26.36 -2.21 -5.37
C THR A 95 -25.00 -2.03 -4.69
N ALA A 96 -24.93 -2.13 -3.36
CA ALA A 96 -23.67 -2.16 -2.64
C ALA A 96 -22.79 -3.35 -3.08
N TYR A 97 -23.41 -4.51 -3.34
CA TYR A 97 -22.73 -5.68 -3.90
C TYR A 97 -22.14 -5.39 -5.28
N ALA A 98 -22.90 -4.78 -6.19
CA ALA A 98 -22.41 -4.40 -7.51
C ALA A 98 -21.29 -3.37 -7.44
N THR A 99 -21.29 -2.46 -6.47
CA THR A 99 -20.22 -1.49 -6.28
C THR A 99 -18.92 -2.20 -5.88
N HIS A 100 -18.99 -3.13 -4.95
CA HIS A 100 -17.83 -3.93 -4.55
C HIS A 100 -17.35 -4.85 -5.69
N LEU A 101 -18.27 -5.48 -6.42
CA LEU A 101 -17.94 -6.32 -7.58
C LEU A 101 -17.23 -5.52 -8.69
N HIS A 102 -17.65 -4.27 -8.91
CA HIS A 102 -17.04 -3.35 -9.88
C HIS A 102 -15.55 -3.14 -9.61
N GLU A 103 -15.14 -2.97 -8.33
CA GLU A 103 -13.73 -2.77 -7.97
C GLU A 103 -12.83 -3.91 -8.50
N TYR A 104 -13.29 -5.17 -8.36
CA TYR A 104 -12.56 -6.32 -8.88
C TYR A 104 -12.62 -6.45 -10.40
N ILE A 105 -13.80 -6.26 -10.99
CA ILE A 105 -14.00 -6.40 -12.44
C ILE A 105 -13.22 -5.33 -13.19
N SER A 106 -13.29 -4.08 -12.76
CA SER A 106 -12.57 -2.95 -13.36
C SER A 106 -11.06 -3.20 -13.38
N GLN A 107 -10.50 -3.61 -12.24
CA GLN A 107 -9.07 -3.93 -12.14
C GLN A 107 -8.68 -5.13 -13.03
N GLY A 108 -9.51 -6.16 -13.09
CA GLY A 108 -9.30 -7.32 -13.96
C GLY A 108 -9.32 -6.95 -15.44
N LEU A 109 -10.30 -6.17 -15.88
CA LEU A 109 -10.40 -5.69 -17.26
C LEU A 109 -9.24 -4.76 -17.63
N GLU A 110 -8.82 -3.86 -16.74
CA GLU A 110 -7.63 -3.01 -16.95
C GLU A 110 -6.36 -3.86 -17.13
N SER A 111 -6.20 -4.91 -16.34
CA SER A 111 -5.07 -5.84 -16.47
C SER A 111 -5.07 -6.57 -17.82
N ILE A 112 -6.24 -7.04 -18.28
CA ILE A 112 -6.41 -7.68 -19.58
C ILE A 112 -6.11 -6.69 -20.72
N LEU A 113 -6.63 -5.46 -20.62
CA LEU A 113 -6.36 -4.40 -21.60
C LEU A 113 -4.88 -4.05 -21.65
N GLY A 114 -4.22 -3.97 -20.48
CA GLY A 114 -2.76 -3.77 -20.40
C GLY A 114 -1.97 -4.87 -21.11
N ALA A 115 -2.41 -6.12 -21.00
CA ALA A 115 -1.79 -7.24 -21.71
C ALA A 115 -2.00 -7.19 -23.24
N LEU A 116 -3.15 -6.68 -23.69
CA LEU A 116 -3.45 -6.49 -25.12
C LEU A 116 -2.71 -5.29 -25.73
N ASP A 117 -2.33 -4.31 -24.95
CA ASP A 117 -1.61 -3.09 -25.37
C ASP A 117 -0.13 -3.36 -25.72
N LEU A 118 0.35 -4.59 -25.59
CA LEU A 118 1.65 -5.04 -26.12
C LEU A 118 1.77 -4.89 -27.65
N THR A 119 0.69 -4.52 -28.34
CA THR A 119 0.65 -4.33 -29.80
C THR A 119 0.84 -2.87 -30.27
N GLY A 120 1.10 -1.92 -29.37
CA GLY A 120 1.66 -0.60 -29.75
C GLY A 120 0.68 0.43 -30.31
N SER A 121 -0.61 0.39 -29.99
CA SER A 121 -1.62 1.27 -30.62
C SER A 121 -2.40 2.20 -29.69
N TYR A 122 -2.03 2.33 -28.43
CA TYR A 122 -2.62 3.35 -27.56
C TYR A 122 -1.53 4.19 -26.88
N ASP A 123 -1.58 5.48 -27.13
CA ASP A 123 -0.78 6.53 -26.48
C ASP A 123 -1.18 6.70 -25.00
N LYS A 124 -1.27 5.56 -24.31
CA LYS A 124 -1.48 5.53 -22.86
C LYS A 124 -0.14 5.70 -22.18
N GLN A 125 -0.04 6.76 -21.44
CA GLN A 125 1.08 7.07 -20.58
C GLN A 125 1.35 5.86 -19.67
N ARG A 126 2.40 5.09 -19.97
CA ARG A 126 2.79 3.90 -19.18
C ARG A 126 3.06 4.34 -17.75
N THR A 127 2.41 3.67 -16.81
CA THR A 127 2.61 3.92 -15.38
C THR A 127 3.62 2.92 -14.82
N ILE A 128 4.61 3.41 -14.08
CA ILE A 128 5.48 2.58 -13.24
C ILE A 128 5.01 2.77 -11.80
N THR A 129 4.62 1.69 -11.16
CA THR A 129 4.18 1.67 -9.76
C THR A 129 5.32 1.20 -8.87
N ILE A 130 5.74 2.06 -7.94
CA ILE A 130 6.86 1.83 -7.04
C ILE A 130 6.33 1.73 -5.61
N GLY A 131 6.53 0.58 -4.97
CA GLY A 131 6.24 0.39 -3.54
C GLY A 131 7.39 0.91 -2.68
N THR A 132 7.08 1.72 -1.67
CA THR A 132 8.06 2.16 -0.67
C THR A 132 7.39 2.29 0.70
N SER A 133 8.15 2.09 1.78
CA SER A 133 7.75 2.62 3.08
C SER A 133 7.80 4.16 3.06
N PRO A 134 7.05 4.87 3.91
CA PRO A 134 7.05 6.33 3.95
C PRO A 134 8.43 6.94 4.17
N SER A 135 9.24 6.33 5.04
CA SER A 135 10.59 6.78 5.37
C SER A 135 11.60 6.63 4.22
N VAL A 136 11.46 5.57 3.43
CA VAL A 136 12.29 5.33 2.25
C VAL A 136 11.82 6.19 1.09
N GLY A 137 10.51 6.24 0.83
CA GLY A 137 9.93 7.00 -0.26
C GLY A 137 10.34 8.48 -0.28
N VAL A 138 10.31 9.14 0.87
CA VAL A 138 10.69 10.55 0.97
C VAL A 138 12.16 10.80 0.62
N LEU A 139 13.03 9.79 0.80
CA LEU A 139 14.45 9.88 0.49
C LEU A 139 14.76 9.59 -0.98
N VAL A 140 14.12 8.56 -1.57
CA VAL A 140 14.50 8.05 -2.89
C VAL A 140 13.63 8.59 -4.03
N MET A 141 12.33 8.86 -3.80
CA MET A 141 11.41 9.25 -4.86
C MET A 141 11.77 10.56 -5.58
N PRO A 142 12.32 11.61 -4.91
CA PRO A 142 12.72 12.81 -5.62
C PRO A 142 13.79 12.56 -6.69
N ALA A 143 14.80 11.74 -6.39
CA ALA A 143 15.86 11.40 -7.33
C ALA A 143 15.35 10.50 -8.46
N ILE A 144 14.51 9.50 -8.12
CA ILE A 144 13.88 8.62 -9.11
C ILE A 144 13.01 9.44 -10.08
N TYR A 145 12.17 10.34 -9.54
CA TYR A 145 11.33 11.19 -10.36
C TYR A 145 12.15 12.02 -11.37
N GLN A 146 13.22 12.66 -10.90
CA GLN A 146 14.11 13.46 -11.76
C GLN A 146 14.75 12.61 -12.85
N ALA A 147 15.30 11.44 -12.49
CA ALA A 147 15.93 10.53 -13.43
C ALA A 147 14.94 10.02 -14.49
N VAL A 148 13.74 9.62 -14.08
CA VAL A 148 12.70 9.14 -15.01
C VAL A 148 12.25 10.27 -15.92
N LYS A 149 12.04 11.48 -15.42
CA LYS A 149 11.63 12.61 -16.27
C LYS A 149 12.70 13.03 -17.29
N GLN A 150 13.96 12.85 -16.94
CA GLN A 150 15.08 13.11 -17.85
C GLN A 150 15.17 12.09 -18.98
N HIS A 151 14.94 10.79 -18.72
CA HIS A 151 15.18 9.72 -19.68
C HIS A 151 13.90 9.20 -20.35
N ALA A 152 12.74 9.33 -19.69
CA ALA A 152 11.46 8.83 -20.15
C ALA A 152 10.31 9.74 -19.67
N PRO A 153 10.21 10.99 -20.18
CA PRO A 153 9.28 12.01 -19.68
C PRO A 153 7.80 11.63 -19.82
N GLN A 154 7.49 10.69 -20.71
CA GLN A 154 6.14 10.16 -20.94
C GLN A 154 5.68 9.20 -19.86
N LEU A 155 6.58 8.68 -19.02
CA LEU A 155 6.20 7.75 -17.96
C LEU A 155 5.51 8.47 -16.81
N LEU A 156 4.41 7.89 -16.32
CA LEU A 156 3.79 8.24 -15.04
C LEU A 156 4.41 7.39 -13.94
N ILE A 157 4.76 8.03 -12.82
CA ILE A 157 5.23 7.32 -11.63
C ILE A 157 4.11 7.36 -10.59
N ARG A 158 3.77 6.18 -10.06
CA ARG A 158 2.86 6.02 -8.93
C ARG A 158 3.65 5.45 -7.76
N ASN A 159 3.63 6.14 -6.63
CA ASN A 159 4.19 5.60 -5.38
C ASN A 159 3.07 5.07 -4.50
N VAL A 160 3.24 3.84 -3.99
CA VAL A 160 2.24 3.13 -3.16
C VAL A 160 2.90 2.57 -1.91
N PRO A 161 2.14 2.36 -0.82
CA PRO A 161 2.67 1.72 0.38
C PRO A 161 3.03 0.25 0.13
N VAL A 162 4.01 -0.24 0.87
CA VAL A 162 4.38 -1.66 0.91
C VAL A 162 3.56 -2.33 2.01
N THR A 163 2.75 -3.30 1.65
CA THR A 163 1.90 -4.08 2.59
C THR A 163 2.31 -5.54 2.63
N ASP A 164 2.39 -6.18 1.49
CA ASP A 164 2.88 -7.54 1.29
C ASP A 164 3.71 -7.56 -0.01
N PRO A 165 5.04 -7.41 0.11
CA PRO A 165 5.93 -7.26 -1.04
C PRO A 165 5.84 -8.40 -2.04
N GLU A 166 5.81 -9.64 -1.55
CA GLU A 166 5.78 -10.83 -2.41
C GLU A 166 4.47 -10.88 -3.21
N THR A 167 3.35 -10.64 -2.56
CA THR A 167 2.04 -10.60 -3.22
C THR A 167 1.93 -9.41 -4.17
N GLN A 168 2.40 -8.22 -3.76
CA GLN A 168 2.33 -7.02 -4.60
C GLN A 168 3.11 -7.19 -5.91
N LEU A 169 4.31 -7.79 -5.86
CA LEU A 169 5.10 -8.07 -7.06
C LEU A 169 4.53 -9.24 -7.88
N ALA A 170 4.15 -10.33 -7.22
CA ALA A 170 3.61 -11.51 -7.91
C ALA A 170 2.28 -11.23 -8.62
N GLN A 171 1.48 -10.30 -8.12
CA GLN A 171 0.20 -9.90 -8.71
C GLN A 171 0.32 -8.64 -9.61
N PHE A 172 1.53 -8.18 -9.89
CA PHE A 172 1.78 -6.97 -10.69
C PHE A 172 1.08 -5.72 -10.16
N GLN A 173 0.84 -5.64 -8.85
CA GLN A 173 0.32 -4.44 -8.19
C GLN A 173 1.41 -3.35 -8.08
N THR A 174 2.68 -3.77 -8.02
CA THR A 174 3.86 -2.93 -8.11
C THR A 174 4.84 -3.50 -9.13
N ASP A 175 5.53 -2.63 -9.84
CA ASP A 175 6.59 -3.02 -10.79
C ASP A 175 7.91 -3.25 -10.06
N LEU A 176 8.14 -2.51 -8.99
CA LEU A 176 9.31 -2.64 -8.13
C LEU A 176 9.01 -2.15 -6.70
N ILE A 177 9.78 -2.63 -5.75
CA ILE A 177 9.69 -2.23 -4.33
C ILE A 177 11.07 -1.78 -3.86
N ILE A 178 11.12 -0.64 -3.16
CA ILE A 178 12.34 -0.14 -2.50
C ILE A 178 12.04 -0.01 -1.02
N ASP A 179 12.70 -0.84 -0.21
CA ASP A 179 12.45 -0.83 1.24
C ASP A 179 13.68 -1.35 2.03
N GLY A 180 13.63 -1.17 3.35
CA GLY A 180 14.62 -1.67 4.31
C GLY A 180 14.46 -3.15 4.68
N ASN A 181 13.57 -3.87 4.03
CA ASN A 181 13.31 -5.27 4.30
C ASN A 181 14.22 -6.16 3.44
N SER A 182 14.97 -7.05 4.07
CA SER A 182 15.63 -8.14 3.35
C SER A 182 14.58 -9.15 2.89
N PHE A 183 14.23 -9.10 1.61
CA PHE A 183 13.32 -10.08 1.02
C PHE A 183 14.01 -11.42 0.87
N THR A 184 13.47 -12.47 1.48
CA THR A 184 14.02 -13.81 1.44
C THR A 184 13.49 -14.68 0.30
N ALA A 185 12.55 -14.16 -0.50
CA ALA A 185 11.95 -14.90 -1.59
C ALA A 185 12.97 -15.14 -2.70
N ARG A 186 13.34 -16.40 -2.91
CA ARG A 186 14.30 -16.83 -3.95
C ARG A 186 13.89 -16.49 -5.39
N ALA A 187 12.65 -16.11 -5.61
CA ALA A 187 12.09 -15.79 -6.92
C ALA A 187 12.24 -14.31 -7.31
N LEU A 188 12.65 -13.45 -6.38
CA LEU A 188 12.76 -12.00 -6.62
C LEU A 188 14.23 -11.61 -6.82
N GLY A 189 14.48 -10.75 -7.82
CA GLY A 189 15.76 -10.06 -7.95
C GLY A 189 15.91 -9.05 -6.81
N HIS A 190 17.08 -8.94 -6.24
CA HIS A 190 17.35 -8.06 -5.11
C HIS A 190 18.71 -7.39 -5.28
N ASN A 191 18.73 -6.07 -5.09
CA ASN A 191 19.96 -5.28 -5.14
C ASN A 191 19.96 -4.25 -4.01
N VAL A 192 21.06 -4.16 -3.26
CA VAL A 192 21.23 -3.12 -2.25
C VAL A 192 21.46 -1.78 -2.93
N LEU A 193 20.62 -0.78 -2.63
CA LEU A 193 20.77 0.58 -3.14
C LEU A 193 21.73 1.41 -2.30
N TYR A 194 21.59 1.35 -0.98
CA TYR A 194 22.46 2.03 -0.04
C TYR A 194 22.34 1.44 1.35
N THR A 195 23.33 1.73 2.17
CA THR A 195 23.31 1.44 3.61
C THR A 195 23.12 2.73 4.39
N ASP A 196 22.49 2.65 5.56
CA ASP A 196 22.32 3.76 6.50
C ASP A 196 22.64 3.30 7.92
N THR A 197 22.85 4.25 8.80
CA THR A 197 23.08 4.00 10.24
C THR A 197 21.95 4.61 11.06
N LEU A 198 21.85 4.20 12.33
CA LEU A 198 20.85 4.73 13.25
C LEU A 198 21.39 5.92 14.06
N ALA A 199 20.52 6.85 14.38
CA ALA A 199 20.75 7.90 15.34
C ALA A 199 19.62 7.99 16.35
N LEU A 200 19.94 8.41 17.56
CA LEU A 200 18.97 8.85 18.55
C LEU A 200 18.64 10.32 18.26
N VAL A 201 17.38 10.61 18.05
CA VAL A 201 16.89 11.94 17.68
C VAL A 201 16.03 12.51 18.80
N CYS A 202 16.25 13.78 19.11
CA CYS A 202 15.54 14.53 20.12
C CYS A 202 15.36 15.99 19.66
N ARG A 203 14.64 16.80 20.45
CA ARG A 203 14.61 18.26 20.24
C ARG A 203 15.96 18.91 20.52
N GLN A 204 16.18 20.11 20.00
CA GLN A 204 17.33 20.93 20.39
C GLN A 204 17.35 21.21 21.91
N ALA A 205 18.56 21.25 22.49
CA ALA A 205 18.77 21.43 23.92
C ALA A 205 18.04 20.38 24.80
N HIS A 206 17.85 19.17 24.31
CA HIS A 206 17.29 18.06 25.11
C HIS A 206 18.30 17.64 26.20
N PRO A 207 17.86 17.32 27.44
CA PRO A 207 18.76 16.90 28.53
C PRO A 207 19.66 15.69 28.16
N ALA A 208 19.18 14.77 27.35
CA ALA A 208 19.95 13.62 26.90
C ALA A 208 21.22 13.97 26.10
N LEU A 209 21.31 15.17 25.52
CA LEU A 209 22.51 15.62 24.79
C LEU A 209 23.72 15.86 25.71
N SER A 210 23.49 16.12 27.00
CA SER A 210 24.53 16.35 27.99
C SER A 210 24.84 15.12 28.83
N ALA A 211 24.10 14.04 28.67
CA ALA A 211 24.27 12.80 29.43
C ALA A 211 25.11 11.78 28.62
N PRO A 212 25.87 10.89 29.27
CA PRO A 212 26.49 9.78 28.59
C PRO A 212 25.46 8.90 27.90
N LEU A 213 25.71 8.52 26.65
CA LEU A 213 24.83 7.63 25.91
C LEU A 213 25.03 6.19 26.38
N THR A 214 24.20 5.75 27.32
CA THR A 214 24.18 4.36 27.82
C THR A 214 22.76 3.80 27.71
N PRO A 215 22.57 2.46 27.59
CA PRO A 215 21.25 1.85 27.58
C PRO A 215 20.41 2.21 28.82
N GLU A 216 21.08 2.37 29.99
CA GLU A 216 20.43 2.77 31.24
C GLU A 216 19.88 4.20 31.16
N ASN A 217 20.66 5.14 30.61
CA ASN A 217 20.20 6.53 30.44
C ASN A 217 19.06 6.65 29.44
N LEU A 218 19.02 5.82 28.39
CA LEU A 218 17.94 5.81 27.44
C LEU A 218 16.60 5.36 28.03
N ARG A 219 16.61 4.52 29.06
CA ARG A 219 15.41 4.07 29.77
C ARG A 219 14.75 5.14 30.64
N HIS A 220 15.46 6.23 30.95
CA HIS A 220 14.90 7.31 31.76
C HIS A 220 14.02 8.28 30.97
N TYR A 221 14.08 8.20 29.62
CA TYR A 221 13.28 9.02 28.73
C TYR A 221 12.22 8.22 28.03
N GLU A 222 11.08 8.81 27.80
CA GLU A 222 10.04 8.25 26.97
C GLU A 222 10.42 8.33 25.49
N HIS A 223 10.01 7.32 24.71
CA HIS A 223 10.34 7.21 23.30
C HIS A 223 9.10 7.27 22.43
N ALA A 224 9.26 7.88 21.26
CA ALA A 224 8.36 7.75 20.14
C ALA A 224 8.93 6.75 19.13
N THR A 225 8.07 6.02 18.41
CA THR A 225 8.49 5.04 17.43
C THR A 225 7.61 5.04 16.18
N PHE A 226 8.17 4.56 15.07
CA PHE A 226 7.40 4.31 13.86
C PHE A 226 6.50 3.08 14.01
N MET A 227 5.34 3.16 13.35
CA MET A 227 4.46 2.01 13.09
C MET A 227 4.36 1.78 11.59
N SER A 228 4.46 0.53 11.13
CA SER A 228 4.07 0.18 9.77
C SER A 228 2.56 -0.01 9.68
N GLU A 229 1.95 0.33 8.53
CA GLU A 229 0.51 0.14 8.28
C GLU A 229 0.14 -1.32 7.95
N GLY A 230 1.13 -2.19 7.70
CA GLY A 230 0.90 -3.58 7.32
C GLY A 230 0.81 -4.54 8.51
N GLN A 231 0.22 -5.73 8.28
CA GLN A 231 0.22 -6.84 9.25
C GLN A 231 1.62 -7.50 9.41
N GLY A 232 2.61 -7.07 8.62
CA GLY A 232 3.99 -7.53 8.70
C GLY A 232 4.77 -6.84 9.83
N GLN A 233 5.73 -7.56 10.39
CA GLN A 233 6.70 -6.97 11.30
C GLN A 233 7.55 -5.98 10.50
N ASP A 234 7.66 -4.73 10.96
CA ASP A 234 8.62 -3.76 10.44
C ASP A 234 10.04 -4.19 10.89
N PRO A 235 10.91 -4.70 9.98
CA PRO A 235 12.22 -5.21 10.38
C PRO A 235 13.09 -4.13 10.99
N LEU A 236 12.96 -2.89 10.56
CA LEU A 236 13.69 -1.78 11.16
C LEU A 236 13.27 -1.60 12.62
N ARG A 237 11.96 -1.60 12.88
CA ARG A 237 11.43 -1.51 14.23
C ARG A 237 11.85 -2.70 15.09
N GLN A 238 11.70 -3.92 14.55
CA GLN A 238 12.14 -5.14 15.24
C GLN A 238 13.61 -5.05 15.59
N ARG A 239 14.45 -4.59 14.67
CA ARG A 239 15.89 -4.46 14.90
C ARG A 239 16.20 -3.40 15.96
N ILE A 240 15.49 -2.27 15.96
CA ILE A 240 15.61 -1.25 16.99
C ILE A 240 15.18 -1.80 18.36
N ASP A 241 14.10 -2.60 18.42
CA ASP A 241 13.59 -3.20 19.66
C ASP A 241 14.55 -4.27 20.20
N GLU A 242 15.23 -5.01 19.35
CA GLU A 242 16.29 -5.97 19.73
C GLU A 242 17.52 -5.27 20.31
N LEU A 243 17.96 -4.18 19.70
CA LEU A 243 19.14 -3.40 20.14
C LEU A 243 18.89 -2.61 21.42
N PHE A 244 17.68 -2.13 21.60
CA PHE A 244 17.29 -1.26 22.71
C PHE A 244 16.00 -1.76 23.36
N PRO A 245 16.03 -2.95 23.98
CA PRO A 245 14.90 -3.48 24.73
C PRO A 245 14.61 -2.57 25.95
N ASP A 246 13.44 -2.68 26.52
CA ASP A 246 13.02 -2.00 27.75
C ASP A 246 12.94 -0.46 27.68
N ARG A 247 13.06 0.16 26.51
CA ARG A 247 12.81 1.60 26.40
C ARG A 247 11.29 1.88 26.51
N PRO A 248 10.86 2.84 27.33
CA PRO A 248 9.44 3.16 27.49
C PRO A 248 8.91 3.84 26.22
N ILE A 249 8.03 3.18 25.48
CA ILE A 249 7.36 3.76 24.31
C ILE A 249 6.05 4.40 24.78
N SER A 250 5.95 5.72 24.67
CA SER A 250 4.74 6.47 25.02
C SER A 250 3.96 6.97 23.80
N PHE A 251 4.58 6.95 22.61
CA PHE A 251 3.94 7.36 21.37
C PHE A 251 4.39 6.52 20.18
N SER A 252 3.46 6.22 19.29
CA SER A 252 3.76 5.55 18.03
C SER A 252 2.94 6.15 16.89
N SER A 253 3.54 6.28 15.70
CA SER A 253 2.85 6.80 14.51
C SER A 253 3.45 6.22 13.23
N TYR A 254 2.59 6.00 12.24
CA TYR A 254 3.00 5.68 10.87
C TYR A 254 3.47 6.94 10.11
N ASN A 255 3.14 8.14 10.60
CA ASN A 255 3.44 9.39 9.94
C ASN A 255 4.71 10.01 10.52
N MET A 256 5.79 10.04 9.72
CA MET A 256 7.08 10.59 10.12
C MET A 256 7.04 12.10 10.45
N PHE A 257 6.16 12.86 9.80
CA PHE A 257 6.03 14.29 10.07
C PHE A 257 5.37 14.55 11.43
N THR A 258 4.39 13.72 11.80
CA THR A 258 3.81 13.75 13.15
C THR A 258 4.86 13.43 14.20
N LEU A 259 5.69 12.41 13.98
CA LEU A 259 6.80 12.07 14.86
C LEU A 259 7.80 13.21 14.97
N ALA A 260 8.25 13.79 13.86
CA ALA A 260 9.22 14.89 13.87
C ALA A 260 8.70 16.12 14.59
N ALA A 261 7.44 16.50 14.37
CA ALA A 261 6.79 17.62 15.05
C ALA A 261 6.69 17.39 16.57
N LEU A 262 6.30 16.16 16.96
CA LEU A 262 6.17 15.80 18.38
C LEU A 262 7.53 15.76 19.08
N ILE A 263 8.54 15.12 18.48
CA ILE A 263 9.90 15.08 19.02
C ILE A 263 10.48 16.48 19.15
N GLY A 264 10.29 17.33 18.13
CA GLY A 264 10.79 18.72 18.15
C GLY A 264 10.15 19.62 19.21
N SER A 265 9.00 19.22 19.78
CA SER A 265 8.23 19.99 20.77
C SER A 265 8.09 19.32 22.14
N SER A 266 8.74 18.18 22.37
CA SER A 266 8.63 17.42 23.63
C SER A 266 9.99 16.84 24.05
N ASP A 267 10.02 16.17 25.21
CA ASP A 267 11.20 15.45 25.70
C ASP A 267 11.21 13.97 25.26
N LEU A 268 10.52 13.65 24.16
CA LEU A 268 10.55 12.33 23.57
C LEU A 268 11.82 12.08 22.77
N LEU A 269 12.36 10.88 22.87
CA LEU A 269 13.44 10.40 22.04
C LEU A 269 12.89 9.52 20.91
N CYS A 270 13.58 9.48 19.78
CA CYS A 270 13.24 8.56 18.69
C CYS A 270 14.51 8.01 18.05
N ILE A 271 14.53 6.72 17.76
CA ILE A 271 15.62 6.12 17.00
C ILE A 271 15.17 6.03 15.54
N MET A 272 15.97 6.58 14.63
CA MET A 272 15.67 6.58 13.20
C MET A 272 16.94 6.55 12.34
N PRO A 273 16.82 6.23 11.03
CA PRO A 273 17.93 6.33 10.09
C PRO A 273 18.50 7.75 10.00
N VAL A 274 19.83 7.86 9.90
CA VAL A 274 20.54 9.15 9.84
C VAL A 274 20.12 9.98 8.62
N ARG A 275 19.91 9.35 7.47
CA ARG A 275 19.45 10.08 6.27
C ARG A 275 18.06 10.69 6.45
N LEU A 276 17.16 9.97 7.12
CA LEU A 276 15.84 10.50 7.46
C LEU A 276 15.94 11.67 8.42
N PHE A 277 16.71 11.56 9.49
CA PHE A 277 17.01 12.67 10.41
C PHE A 277 17.55 13.88 9.64
N THR A 278 18.55 13.67 8.76
CA THR A 278 19.17 14.74 7.96
C THR A 278 18.15 15.51 7.09
N LEU A 279 17.10 14.83 6.64
CA LEU A 279 16.01 15.48 5.95
C LEU A 279 15.10 16.25 6.90
N LEU A 280 14.66 15.61 7.99
CA LEU A 280 13.67 16.17 8.93
C LEU A 280 14.20 17.39 9.70
N GLN A 281 15.49 17.42 10.07
CA GLN A 281 16.11 18.55 10.76
C GLN A 281 16.06 19.88 9.99
N LYS A 282 15.83 19.82 8.67
CA LYS A 282 15.65 21.03 7.85
C LYS A 282 14.34 21.76 8.12
N CYS A 283 13.35 21.05 8.67
CA CYS A 283 12.00 21.58 8.90
C CYS A 283 11.63 21.66 10.39
N TRP A 284 12.28 20.88 11.24
CA TRP A 284 12.02 20.84 12.68
C TRP A 284 13.29 21.04 13.49
N PRO A 285 13.21 21.64 14.69
CA PRO A 285 14.35 21.88 15.57
C PRO A 285 14.82 20.58 16.23
N LEU A 286 15.36 19.68 15.43
CA LEU A 286 15.84 18.37 15.84
C LEU A 286 17.36 18.36 15.97
N GLU A 287 17.84 17.53 16.88
CA GLU A 287 19.25 17.22 17.09
C GLU A 287 19.43 15.71 17.23
N SER A 288 20.60 15.19 16.91
CA SER A 288 20.85 13.76 16.97
C SER A 288 22.12 13.40 17.71
N ILE A 289 22.08 12.26 18.37
CA ILE A 289 23.23 11.61 18.98
C ILE A 289 23.52 10.35 18.17
N PRO A 290 24.74 10.22 17.56
CA PRO A 290 25.10 9.02 16.82
C PRO A 290 25.11 7.79 17.73
N LEU A 291 24.46 6.73 17.31
CA LEU A 291 24.41 5.46 18.04
C LEU A 291 25.63 4.56 17.77
N SER A 292 26.61 5.04 17.01
CA SER A 292 27.83 4.28 16.68
C SER A 292 28.65 3.83 17.89
N GLN A 293 28.43 4.45 19.05
CA GLN A 293 29.04 4.03 20.31
C GLN A 293 28.36 2.79 20.93
N LEU A 294 27.10 2.54 20.59
CA LEU A 294 26.31 1.42 21.11
C LEU A 294 26.10 0.30 20.09
N THR A 295 26.17 0.61 18.82
CA THR A 295 26.02 -0.37 17.73
C THR A 295 26.79 0.08 16.49
N THR A 296 27.42 -0.89 15.82
CA THR A 296 28.07 -0.70 14.49
C THR A 296 27.15 -1.11 13.35
N GLU A 297 25.90 -1.43 13.63
CA GLU A 297 24.99 -1.95 12.62
C GLU A 297 24.53 -0.90 11.65
N SER A 298 24.44 -1.32 10.40
CA SER A 298 23.86 -0.58 9.28
C SER A 298 22.56 -1.21 8.84
N ILE A 299 21.71 -0.39 8.27
CA ILE A 299 20.45 -0.80 7.64
C ILE A 299 20.69 -0.80 6.14
N GLU A 300 20.32 -1.88 5.47
CA GLU A 300 20.36 -1.97 4.02
C GLU A 300 19.01 -1.60 3.44
N ILE A 301 19.00 -0.71 2.46
CA ILE A 301 17.84 -0.37 1.64
C ILE A 301 18.04 -1.01 0.28
N SER A 302 17.10 -1.81 -0.12
CA SER A 302 17.18 -2.68 -1.30
C SER A 302 16.04 -2.42 -2.29
N LEU A 303 16.33 -2.75 -3.54
CA LEU A 303 15.44 -2.76 -4.69
C LEU A 303 15.13 -4.20 -5.07
#